data_4669bfaad73b4eb3b4fb1064f92bc931
#
_entry.id   4669bfaad73b4eb3b4fb1064f92bc931
#
_cell.length_a   1.000
_cell.length_b   1.000
_cell.length_c   1.000
_cell.angle_alpha   90.00
_cell.angle_beta   90.00
_cell.angle_gamma   90.00
#
_symmetry.space_group_name_H-M   'P 1'
#
loop_
_entity.id
_entity.type
_entity.pdbx_description
1 polymer ?
#
loop_
_entity_poly.entity_id
_entity_poly.type
_entity_poly.pdbx_seq_one_letter_code
_entity_poly.pdbx_strand_id
1 'polypeptide(L)'
;MIRIVVKNSGTDLDAVHAIQSQIKMATIKREGKPLAPTLTPGLLGNGQLSDSALLLPFDFSIAQTTETLQLLAQLNPSNPPEDRSDFTCVNAILNAAGIKDGKYTPPTGISYGQVSTLVGEKIAGLLSPSNHGIDQNNWFDLLPSLSGDFHTHYTARAFIAWFGYLQLDEYEALYPTYHDPTLPSIQSALHLEANESYIMTFSSKPPVTGFWSLTAYNSTNYLIPNSLNRYSLGDRSNLTYADGTQVYADPNRNGAFSILIQPADIPPSSNWTSNWLPAPAGGGDFTVNCKCRCMLGAVTRIG
;
A
#
# COMPACT_ATOMS: atom_id res chain seq x y z
N MET A 1 -4.84 -11.41 10.20
CA MET A 1 -4.82 -10.20 11.06
C MET A 1 -6.25 -9.89 11.48
N ILE A 2 -6.52 -9.66 12.78
CA ILE A 2 -7.85 -9.22 13.24
C ILE A 2 -7.75 -7.73 13.52
N ARG A 3 -8.63 -6.93 12.89
CA ARG A 3 -8.74 -5.50 13.15
C ARG A 3 -10.11 -5.19 13.73
N ILE A 4 -10.13 -4.46 14.83
CA ILE A 4 -11.34 -3.93 15.42
C ILE A 4 -11.31 -2.43 15.20
N VAL A 5 -12.31 -1.92 14.49
CA VAL A 5 -12.36 -0.51 14.10
C VAL A 5 -13.29 0.24 15.02
N VAL A 6 -12.81 1.34 15.58
CA VAL A 6 -13.60 2.29 16.37
C VAL A 6 -14.49 3.10 15.42
N LYS A 7 -15.77 3.15 15.68
CA LYS A 7 -16.74 4.06 15.04
C LYS A 7 -16.96 5.30 15.94
N ASN A 8 -17.72 6.26 15.45
CA ASN A 8 -18.21 7.41 16.22
C ASN A 8 -17.09 8.24 16.89
N SER A 9 -16.09 8.66 16.11
CA SER A 9 -15.06 9.61 16.55
C SER A 9 -14.26 9.17 17.79
N GLY A 10 -14.15 7.86 18.01
CA GLY A 10 -13.36 7.31 19.11
C GLY A 10 -14.09 7.23 20.46
N THR A 11 -15.38 7.54 20.52
CA THR A 11 -16.17 7.41 21.75
C THR A 11 -16.43 5.94 22.15
N ASP A 12 -16.22 5.00 21.22
CA ASP A 12 -16.47 3.57 21.42
C ASP A 12 -15.21 2.79 21.86
N LEU A 13 -14.19 3.48 22.36
CA LEU A 13 -12.92 2.83 22.70
C LEU A 13 -13.10 1.74 23.77
N ASP A 14 -13.95 1.98 24.76
CA ASP A 14 -14.27 0.99 25.80
C ASP A 14 -14.97 -0.24 25.21
N ALA A 15 -15.86 -0.07 24.24
CA ALA A 15 -16.50 -1.17 23.54
C ALA A 15 -15.47 -1.99 22.73
N VAL A 16 -14.52 -1.31 22.08
CA VAL A 16 -13.40 -1.97 21.38
C VAL A 16 -12.53 -2.75 22.35
N HIS A 17 -12.16 -2.17 23.48
CA HIS A 17 -11.38 -2.85 24.51
C HIS A 17 -12.15 -4.05 25.11
N ALA A 18 -13.46 -3.92 25.30
CA ALA A 18 -14.30 -5.03 25.75
C ALA A 18 -14.31 -6.20 24.75
N ILE A 19 -14.35 -5.92 23.44
CA ILE A 19 -14.22 -6.94 22.40
C ILE A 19 -12.80 -7.54 22.40
N GLN A 20 -11.75 -6.69 22.46
CA GLN A 20 -10.38 -7.16 22.49
C GLN A 20 -10.08 -8.08 23.66
N SER A 21 -10.65 -7.79 24.84
CA SER A 21 -10.49 -8.63 26.05
C SER A 21 -11.14 -10.02 25.92
N GLN A 22 -12.10 -10.19 25.02
CA GLN A 22 -12.76 -11.46 24.72
C GLN A 22 -11.98 -12.32 23.72
N ILE A 23 -11.03 -11.70 22.98
CA ILE A 23 -10.19 -12.43 22.02
C ILE A 23 -9.14 -13.21 22.81
N LYS A 24 -9.30 -14.53 22.83
CA LYS A 24 -8.34 -15.44 23.46
C LYS A 24 -7.62 -16.24 22.38
N MET A 25 -6.30 -16.21 22.42
CA MET A 25 -5.49 -17.12 21.61
C MET A 25 -5.17 -18.36 22.45
N ALA A 26 -5.57 -19.52 21.95
CA ALA A 26 -5.17 -20.81 22.53
C ALA A 26 -4.19 -21.48 21.57
N THR A 27 -3.08 -21.99 22.13
CA THR A 27 -2.17 -22.85 21.37
C THR A 27 -2.73 -24.25 21.37
N ILE A 28 -2.95 -24.81 20.19
CA ILE A 28 -3.33 -26.21 20.02
C ILE A 28 -2.08 -26.95 19.56
N LYS A 29 -1.73 -28.04 20.25
CA LYS A 29 -0.64 -28.91 19.81
C LYS A 29 -1.00 -29.48 18.45
N ARG A 30 -0.16 -29.20 17.46
CA ARG A 30 -0.36 -29.71 16.13
C ARG A 30 -0.04 -31.20 16.09
N GLU A 31 -0.97 -31.98 15.59
CA GLU A 31 -0.71 -33.38 15.26
C GLU A 31 -0.17 -33.50 13.83
N GLY A 32 0.79 -34.40 13.66
CA GLY A 32 1.44 -34.62 12.35
C GLY A 32 2.63 -33.71 12.06
N LYS A 33 3.23 -33.90 10.87
CA LYS A 33 4.34 -33.08 10.40
C LYS A 33 3.84 -31.71 9.95
N PRO A 34 4.61 -30.63 10.14
CA PRO A 34 4.29 -29.34 9.56
C PRO A 34 4.08 -29.46 8.06
N LEU A 35 3.04 -28.80 7.52
CA LEU A 35 2.80 -28.74 6.07
C LEU A 35 3.84 -27.89 5.36
N ALA A 36 4.37 -26.88 6.04
CA ALA A 36 5.42 -26.01 5.53
C ALA A 36 6.73 -26.25 6.26
N PRO A 37 7.88 -26.10 5.60
CA PRO A 37 9.16 -26.05 6.28
C PRO A 37 9.15 -24.95 7.34
N THR A 38 9.81 -25.20 8.48
CA THR A 38 9.99 -24.15 9.49
C THR A 38 10.86 -23.06 8.88
N LEU A 39 10.33 -21.82 8.83
CA LEU A 39 11.15 -20.67 8.47
C LEU A 39 12.19 -20.45 9.58
N THR A 40 13.40 -20.81 9.31
CA THR A 40 14.54 -20.57 10.21
C THR A 40 15.43 -19.49 9.61
N PRO A 41 16.18 -18.74 10.44
CA PRO A 41 17.20 -17.85 9.92
C PRO A 41 18.16 -18.55 8.94
N GLY A 42 18.44 -19.83 9.15
CA GLY A 42 19.25 -20.63 8.24
C GLY A 42 18.59 -20.87 6.87
N LEU A 43 17.29 -21.05 6.81
CA LEU A 43 16.57 -21.18 5.52
C LEU A 43 16.59 -19.86 4.73
N LEU A 44 16.58 -18.73 5.44
CA LEU A 44 16.59 -17.39 4.87
C LEU A 44 18.03 -16.85 4.69
N GLY A 45 19.00 -17.32 5.48
CA GLY A 45 20.36 -16.78 5.55
C GLY A 45 21.49 -17.68 5.02
N ASN A 46 21.20 -18.88 4.49
CA ASN A 46 22.22 -19.82 4.00
C ASN A 46 22.73 -19.49 2.58
N GLY A 47 22.84 -18.22 2.24
CA GLY A 47 23.30 -17.79 0.92
C GLY A 47 22.25 -17.98 -0.18
N GLN A 48 21.02 -18.38 0.17
CA GLN A 48 19.89 -18.45 -0.75
C GLN A 48 19.08 -17.16 -0.82
N LEU A 49 19.11 -16.38 0.26
CA LEU A 49 18.65 -14.98 0.29
C LEU A 49 19.66 -14.20 1.11
N SER A 50 20.33 -13.23 0.50
CA SER A 50 21.13 -12.27 1.26
C SER A 50 20.20 -11.44 2.17
N ASP A 51 20.68 -11.01 3.34
CA ASP A 51 19.92 -10.12 4.24
C ASP A 51 19.44 -8.86 3.50
N SER A 52 20.15 -8.41 2.48
CA SER A 52 19.76 -7.34 1.58
C SER A 52 18.57 -7.70 0.70
N ALA A 53 18.39 -8.95 0.28
CA ALA A 53 17.25 -9.37 -0.54
C ALA A 53 15.92 -9.35 0.22
N LEU A 54 15.96 -9.47 1.55
CA LEU A 54 14.79 -9.39 2.43
C LEU A 54 14.41 -7.94 2.78
N LEU A 55 15.32 -6.99 2.63
CA LEU A 55 15.21 -5.63 3.13
C LEU A 55 15.10 -4.58 2.01
N LEU A 56 15.39 -4.91 0.77
CA LEU A 56 15.37 -3.97 -0.33
C LEU A 56 14.06 -4.07 -1.14
N PRO A 57 13.56 -2.94 -1.65
CA PRO A 57 12.58 -2.96 -2.72
C PRO A 57 13.17 -3.81 -3.86
N PHE A 58 12.35 -4.64 -4.46
CA PHE A 58 12.71 -5.60 -5.49
C PHE A 58 13.72 -5.02 -6.48
N ASP A 59 14.98 -5.32 -6.27
CA ASP A 59 16.00 -5.14 -7.28
C ASP A 59 15.92 -6.37 -8.19
N PHE A 60 15.56 -6.16 -9.45
CA PHE A 60 15.51 -7.21 -10.46
C PHE A 60 16.91 -7.66 -10.89
N SER A 61 17.90 -7.59 -10.02
CA SER A 61 19.20 -8.21 -10.28
C SER A 61 19.02 -9.72 -10.51
N ILE A 62 19.76 -10.27 -11.44
CA ILE A 62 19.66 -11.69 -11.83
C ILE A 62 19.83 -12.62 -10.62
N ALA A 63 20.74 -12.27 -9.69
CA ALA A 63 20.98 -13.05 -8.49
C ALA A 63 19.76 -13.09 -7.56
N GLN A 64 19.20 -11.95 -7.23
CA GLN A 64 18.02 -11.85 -6.35
C GLN A 64 16.78 -12.50 -6.95
N THR A 65 16.58 -12.34 -8.27
CA THR A 65 15.46 -12.99 -8.97
C THR A 65 15.56 -14.51 -8.86
N THR A 66 16.73 -15.07 -9.08
CA THR A 66 16.97 -16.52 -8.96
C THR A 66 16.72 -17.04 -7.55
N GLU A 67 17.23 -16.34 -6.53
CA GLU A 67 17.03 -16.69 -5.13
C GLU A 67 15.55 -16.62 -4.72
N THR A 68 14.85 -15.58 -5.14
CA THR A 68 13.42 -15.41 -4.87
C THR A 68 12.59 -16.53 -5.52
N LEU A 69 12.89 -16.89 -6.77
CA LEU A 69 12.19 -17.98 -7.47
C LEU A 69 12.54 -19.34 -6.86
N GLN A 70 13.77 -19.54 -6.36
CA GLN A 70 14.12 -20.75 -5.62
C GLN A 70 13.37 -20.85 -4.29
N LEU A 71 13.22 -19.72 -3.55
CA LEU A 71 12.44 -19.68 -2.33
C LEU A 71 10.96 -19.98 -2.61
N LEU A 72 10.40 -19.38 -3.67
CA LEU A 72 9.04 -19.68 -4.10
C LEU A 72 8.87 -21.17 -4.41
N ALA A 73 9.82 -21.78 -5.12
CA ALA A 73 9.80 -23.20 -5.43
C ALA A 73 9.74 -24.08 -4.17
N GLN A 74 10.50 -23.71 -3.14
CA GLN A 74 10.54 -24.44 -1.87
C GLN A 74 9.25 -24.30 -1.06
N LEU A 75 8.63 -23.13 -1.08
CA LEU A 75 7.45 -22.81 -0.25
C LEU A 75 6.13 -23.15 -0.94
N ASN A 76 6.08 -23.08 -2.27
CA ASN A 76 4.86 -23.32 -3.05
C ASN A 76 4.14 -24.63 -2.72
N PRO A 77 4.78 -25.80 -2.53
CA PRO A 77 4.08 -27.03 -2.19
C PRO A 77 3.30 -26.96 -0.88
N SER A 78 3.69 -26.05 0.02
CA SER A 78 3.07 -25.85 1.33
C SER A 78 2.11 -24.67 1.38
N ASN A 79 1.98 -23.94 0.29
CA ASN A 79 1.14 -22.74 0.17
C ASN A 79 0.32 -22.81 -1.13
N PRO A 80 -0.60 -23.78 -1.26
CA PRO A 80 -1.43 -23.93 -2.45
C PRO A 80 -2.40 -22.75 -2.60
N PRO A 81 -2.98 -22.56 -3.81
CA PRO A 81 -4.08 -21.64 -4.00
C PRO A 81 -5.23 -21.91 -3.02
N GLU A 82 -5.88 -20.84 -2.56
CA GLU A 82 -7.04 -20.94 -1.67
C GLU A 82 -8.19 -21.66 -2.37
N ASP A 83 -8.48 -21.27 -3.61
CA ASP A 83 -9.41 -22.02 -4.46
C ASP A 83 -8.71 -23.24 -5.05
N ARG A 84 -9.19 -24.41 -4.66
CA ARG A 84 -8.66 -25.70 -5.15
C ARG A 84 -8.87 -25.91 -6.64
N SER A 85 -9.84 -25.27 -7.26
CA SER A 85 -10.06 -25.35 -8.70
C SER A 85 -8.90 -24.76 -9.49
N ASP A 86 -8.19 -23.79 -8.92
CA ASP A 86 -7.04 -23.11 -9.55
C ASP A 86 -5.75 -23.96 -9.47
N PHE A 87 -5.70 -24.96 -8.62
CA PHE A 87 -4.49 -25.73 -8.35
C PHE A 87 -3.82 -26.26 -9.62
N THR A 88 -4.59 -26.85 -10.53
CA THR A 88 -4.04 -27.41 -11.78
C THR A 88 -3.49 -26.33 -12.69
N CYS A 89 -4.22 -25.23 -12.84
CA CYS A 89 -3.81 -24.08 -13.68
C CYS A 89 -2.56 -23.41 -13.12
N VAL A 90 -2.56 -23.09 -11.82
CA VAL A 90 -1.44 -22.42 -11.17
C VAL A 90 -0.18 -23.29 -11.21
N ASN A 91 -0.28 -24.59 -10.93
CA ASN A 91 0.86 -25.49 -11.05
C ASN A 91 1.38 -25.62 -12.48
N ALA A 92 0.52 -25.61 -13.48
CA ALA A 92 0.95 -25.61 -14.87
C ALA A 92 1.75 -24.36 -15.23
N ILE A 93 1.30 -23.17 -14.75
CA ILE A 93 2.01 -21.89 -14.94
C ILE A 93 3.37 -21.93 -14.24
N LEU A 94 3.42 -22.39 -12.98
CA LEU A 94 4.66 -22.49 -12.20
C LEU A 94 5.65 -23.47 -12.85
N ASN A 95 5.18 -24.62 -13.29
CA ASN A 95 6.01 -25.60 -14.01
C ASN A 95 6.58 -25.01 -15.30
N ALA A 96 5.78 -24.29 -16.08
CA ALA A 96 6.24 -23.61 -17.29
C ALA A 96 7.29 -22.52 -16.99
N ALA A 97 7.17 -21.86 -15.82
CA ALA A 97 8.15 -20.91 -15.33
C ALA A 97 9.44 -21.56 -14.75
N GLY A 98 9.52 -22.90 -14.72
CA GLY A 98 10.67 -23.63 -14.19
C GLY A 98 10.62 -23.91 -12.68
N ILE A 99 9.46 -23.69 -12.05
CA ILE A 99 9.23 -23.94 -10.61
C ILE A 99 8.54 -25.29 -10.47
N LYS A 100 9.30 -26.30 -10.07
CA LYS A 100 8.80 -27.68 -9.98
C LYS A 100 9.48 -28.45 -8.84
N ASP A 101 8.70 -29.23 -8.12
CA ASP A 101 9.21 -30.19 -7.09
C ASP A 101 10.18 -29.56 -6.06
N GLY A 102 9.88 -28.33 -5.63
CA GLY A 102 10.72 -27.60 -4.66
C GLY A 102 11.98 -26.99 -5.24
N LYS A 103 12.15 -27.00 -6.55
CA LYS A 103 13.32 -26.44 -7.25
C LYS A 103 12.91 -25.46 -8.33
N TYR A 104 13.73 -24.43 -8.48
CA TYR A 104 13.67 -23.54 -9.62
C TYR A 104 14.80 -23.88 -10.62
N THR A 105 14.43 -24.07 -11.88
CA THR A 105 15.37 -24.25 -12.99
C THR A 105 14.96 -23.29 -14.09
N PRO A 106 15.81 -22.31 -14.44
CA PRO A 106 15.47 -21.37 -15.51
C PRO A 106 15.12 -22.09 -16.81
N PRO A 107 13.98 -21.77 -17.44
CA PRO A 107 13.62 -22.36 -18.73
C PRO A 107 14.67 -22.01 -19.80
N THR A 108 14.97 -22.94 -20.66
CA THR A 108 15.97 -22.76 -21.75
C THR A 108 15.56 -21.61 -22.67
N GLY A 109 16.50 -20.72 -22.98
CA GLY A 109 16.28 -19.59 -23.89
C GLY A 109 15.57 -18.38 -23.26
N ILE A 110 15.28 -18.40 -21.96
CA ILE A 110 14.69 -17.26 -21.25
C ILE A 110 15.81 -16.36 -20.71
N SER A 111 15.71 -15.09 -21.02
CA SER A 111 16.55 -14.02 -20.45
C SER A 111 15.80 -13.24 -19.36
N TYR A 112 16.37 -13.10 -18.18
CA TYR A 112 15.77 -12.28 -17.12
C TYR A 112 15.55 -10.82 -17.54
N GLY A 113 16.44 -10.25 -18.36
CA GLY A 113 16.26 -8.92 -18.91
C GLY A 113 15.00 -8.81 -19.78
N GLN A 114 14.75 -9.82 -20.63
CA GLN A 114 13.51 -9.87 -21.45
C GLN A 114 12.29 -10.04 -20.55
N VAL A 115 12.35 -10.89 -19.53
CA VAL A 115 11.25 -11.05 -18.56
C VAL A 115 10.96 -9.75 -17.83
N SER A 116 12.00 -9.06 -17.36
CA SER A 116 11.84 -7.75 -16.69
C SER A 116 11.18 -6.72 -17.60
N THR A 117 11.59 -6.65 -18.86
CA THR A 117 10.94 -5.77 -19.86
C THR A 117 9.45 -6.12 -20.03
N LEU A 118 9.12 -7.39 -20.21
CA LEU A 118 7.73 -7.86 -20.36
C LEU A 118 6.89 -7.59 -19.11
N VAL A 119 7.46 -7.75 -17.90
CA VAL A 119 6.78 -7.40 -16.64
C VAL A 119 6.50 -5.90 -16.61
N GLY A 120 7.47 -5.05 -16.96
CA GLY A 120 7.28 -3.61 -17.05
C GLY A 120 6.16 -3.21 -18.02
N GLU A 121 6.13 -3.82 -19.20
CA GLU A 121 5.06 -3.61 -20.19
C GLU A 121 3.68 -4.04 -19.67
N LYS A 122 3.60 -5.18 -18.97
CA LYS A 122 2.35 -5.65 -18.35
C LYS A 122 1.85 -4.73 -17.26
N ILE A 123 2.74 -4.23 -16.42
CA ILE A 123 2.39 -3.26 -15.37
C ILE A 123 1.97 -1.92 -16.00
N ALA A 124 2.68 -1.43 -17.01
CA ALA A 124 2.28 -0.22 -17.73
C ALA A 124 0.89 -0.37 -18.38
N GLY A 125 0.61 -1.55 -18.96
CA GLY A 125 -0.72 -1.87 -19.49
C GLY A 125 -1.80 -1.92 -18.39
N LEU A 126 -1.49 -2.47 -17.22
CA LEU A 126 -2.39 -2.47 -16.07
C LEU A 126 -2.75 -1.05 -15.63
N LEU A 127 -1.78 -0.14 -15.61
CA LEU A 127 -1.95 1.24 -15.19
C LEU A 127 -2.49 2.16 -16.30
N SER A 128 -2.96 1.61 -17.41
CA SER A 128 -3.61 2.41 -18.45
C SER A 128 -4.96 2.98 -17.97
N PRO A 129 -5.38 4.16 -18.46
CA PRO A 129 -6.63 4.80 -18.04
C PRO A 129 -7.89 3.92 -18.18
N SER A 130 -7.89 2.97 -19.11
CA SER A 130 -8.98 2.02 -19.29
C SER A 130 -9.21 1.07 -18.09
N ASN A 131 -8.21 0.93 -17.22
CA ASN A 131 -8.24 0.11 -16.03
C ASN A 131 -8.46 0.92 -14.74
N HIS A 132 -8.72 2.24 -14.86
CA HIS A 132 -8.99 3.07 -13.70
C HIS A 132 -10.48 3.01 -13.33
N GLY A 133 -10.76 2.70 -12.08
CA GLY A 133 -12.07 2.80 -11.45
C GLY A 133 -12.32 4.21 -10.92
N ILE A 134 -11.26 4.87 -10.42
CA ILE A 134 -11.22 6.28 -10.07
C ILE A 134 -10.16 6.93 -10.95
N ASP A 135 -10.54 8.04 -11.58
CA ASP A 135 -9.61 8.89 -12.34
C ASP A 135 -10.13 10.33 -12.29
N GLN A 136 -9.92 10.99 -11.17
CA GLN A 136 -10.40 12.36 -10.93
C GLN A 136 -9.34 13.18 -10.20
N ASN A 137 -9.11 14.41 -10.66
CA ASN A 137 -8.19 15.36 -10.01
C ASN A 137 -6.79 14.75 -9.79
N ASN A 138 -6.32 13.94 -10.74
CA ASN A 138 -5.05 13.19 -10.67
C ASN A 138 -4.98 12.12 -9.56
N TRP A 139 -6.11 11.76 -9.00
CA TRP A 139 -6.22 10.56 -8.17
C TRP A 139 -6.67 9.40 -9.02
N PHE A 140 -6.05 8.27 -8.84
CA PHE A 140 -6.48 7.03 -9.49
C PHE A 140 -6.59 5.87 -8.51
N ASP A 141 -7.46 4.94 -8.82
CA ASP A 141 -7.50 3.59 -8.29
C ASP A 141 -7.85 2.64 -9.43
N LEU A 142 -7.46 1.40 -9.31
CA LEU A 142 -7.79 0.39 -10.32
C LEU A 142 -9.28 0.02 -10.28
N LEU A 143 -9.78 -0.53 -11.37
CA LEU A 143 -11.12 -1.11 -11.41
C LEU A 143 -11.30 -2.15 -10.28
N PRO A 144 -12.49 -2.29 -9.71
CA PRO A 144 -12.77 -3.27 -8.66
C PRO A 144 -12.32 -4.69 -8.99
N SER A 145 -12.48 -5.12 -10.24
CA SER A 145 -12.01 -6.42 -10.71
C SER A 145 -10.49 -6.60 -10.73
N LEU A 146 -9.74 -5.50 -10.59
CA LEU A 146 -8.28 -5.47 -10.54
C LEU A 146 -7.76 -5.10 -9.14
N SER A 147 -8.66 -5.00 -8.16
CA SER A 147 -8.40 -4.50 -6.81
C SER A 147 -9.12 -5.36 -5.77
N GLY A 148 -8.40 -5.92 -4.82
CA GLY A 148 -8.95 -6.72 -3.73
C GLY A 148 -9.17 -8.18 -4.10
N ASP A 149 -10.18 -8.50 -4.87
CA ASP A 149 -10.43 -9.85 -5.38
C ASP A 149 -9.89 -10.00 -6.81
N PHE A 150 -8.69 -10.51 -6.92
CA PHE A 150 -7.94 -10.50 -8.17
C PHE A 150 -8.26 -11.64 -9.12
N HIS A 151 -8.91 -12.72 -8.66
CA HIS A 151 -9.14 -13.94 -9.44
C HIS A 151 -7.93 -14.31 -10.32
N THR A 152 -8.09 -14.34 -11.64
CA THR A 152 -7.02 -14.65 -12.62
C THR A 152 -6.20 -13.44 -13.07
N HIS A 153 -6.41 -12.26 -12.49
CA HIS A 153 -5.66 -11.04 -12.83
C HIS A 153 -4.29 -11.01 -12.12
N TYR A 154 -3.40 -11.94 -12.47
CA TYR A 154 -2.10 -12.14 -11.82
C TYR A 154 -1.19 -10.92 -11.88
N THR A 155 -1.27 -10.09 -12.94
CA THR A 155 -0.51 -8.85 -13.04
C THR A 155 -0.95 -7.85 -11.98
N ALA A 156 -2.25 -7.66 -11.80
CA ALA A 156 -2.81 -6.78 -10.76
C ALA A 156 -2.44 -7.28 -9.35
N ARG A 157 -2.57 -8.59 -9.13
CA ARG A 157 -2.17 -9.23 -7.87
C ARG A 157 -0.69 -9.00 -7.55
N ALA A 158 0.20 -9.15 -8.52
CA ALA A 158 1.63 -8.92 -8.36
C ALA A 158 1.92 -7.45 -8.09
N PHE A 159 1.29 -6.53 -8.82
CA PHE A 159 1.43 -5.10 -8.62
C PHE A 159 1.00 -4.68 -7.22
N ILE A 160 -0.18 -5.10 -6.77
CA ILE A 160 -0.67 -4.77 -5.44
C ILE A 160 0.17 -5.43 -4.33
N ALA A 161 0.65 -6.65 -4.53
CA ALA A 161 1.56 -7.28 -3.57
C ALA A 161 2.87 -6.49 -3.41
N TRP A 162 3.29 -5.82 -4.46
CA TRP A 162 4.51 -5.01 -4.46
C TRP A 162 4.27 -3.61 -3.86
N PHE A 163 3.23 -2.89 -4.32
CA PHE A 163 3.04 -1.48 -4.01
C PHE A 163 1.98 -1.21 -2.94
N GLY A 164 1.00 -2.07 -2.77
CA GLY A 164 -0.20 -1.78 -2.00
C GLY A 164 -0.62 -2.84 -1.00
N TYR A 165 0.26 -3.74 -0.65
CA TYR A 165 0.06 -4.88 0.25
C TYR A 165 -1.19 -4.78 1.15
N LEU A 166 -2.09 -5.78 1.11
CA LEU A 166 -3.38 -5.83 1.79
C LEU A 166 -4.45 -4.86 1.25
N GLN A 167 -4.52 -4.64 -0.04
CA GLN A 167 -5.67 -3.98 -0.64
C GLN A 167 -6.94 -4.80 -0.37
N LEU A 168 -7.98 -4.11 0.10
CA LEU A 168 -9.30 -4.69 0.36
C LEU A 168 -10.19 -4.44 -0.86
N ASP A 169 -11.34 -5.14 -0.93
CA ASP A 169 -12.33 -4.89 -1.96
C ASP A 169 -12.94 -3.49 -1.81
N GLU A 170 -13.55 -2.98 -2.87
CA GLU A 170 -14.21 -1.67 -2.90
C GLU A 170 -15.31 -1.50 -1.85
N TYR A 171 -15.96 -2.59 -1.44
CA TYR A 171 -17.00 -2.57 -0.40
C TYR A 171 -16.45 -2.24 0.98
N GLU A 172 -15.20 -2.57 1.23
CA GLU A 172 -14.53 -2.34 2.51
C GLU A 172 -13.70 -1.07 2.51
N ALA A 173 -12.84 -0.87 1.50
CA ALA A 173 -12.03 0.32 1.41
C ALA A 173 -11.46 0.54 0.00
N LEU A 174 -11.41 1.79 -0.43
CA LEU A 174 -10.68 2.25 -1.61
C LEU A 174 -9.31 2.80 -1.18
N TYR A 175 -8.34 2.68 -2.07
CA TYR A 175 -6.96 3.14 -1.85
C TYR A 175 -6.44 4.02 -2.99
N PRO A 176 -7.17 5.09 -3.36
CA PRO A 176 -6.70 5.95 -4.43
C PRO A 176 -5.35 6.58 -4.09
N THR A 177 -4.52 6.65 -5.11
CA THR A 177 -3.17 7.21 -5.05
C THR A 177 -3.14 8.48 -5.89
N TYR A 178 -2.51 9.53 -5.39
CA TYR A 178 -2.31 10.76 -6.15
C TYR A 178 -1.12 10.62 -7.10
N HIS A 179 -1.33 11.05 -8.34
CA HIS A 179 -0.30 11.17 -9.37
C HIS A 179 -0.11 12.63 -9.76
N ASP A 180 1.11 13.14 -9.66
CA ASP A 180 1.43 14.48 -10.13
C ASP A 180 1.50 14.46 -11.67
N PRO A 181 0.64 15.23 -12.39
CA PRO A 181 0.59 15.21 -13.84
C PRO A 181 1.86 15.80 -14.51
N THR A 182 2.70 16.46 -13.74
CA THR A 182 3.99 16.99 -14.24
C THR A 182 5.08 15.92 -14.29
N LEU A 183 4.86 14.77 -13.65
CA LEU A 183 5.80 13.66 -13.62
C LEU A 183 5.61 12.73 -14.84
N PRO A 184 6.70 12.07 -15.29
CA PRO A 184 6.69 11.33 -16.55
C PRO A 184 5.83 10.06 -16.54
N SER A 185 5.47 9.55 -15.36
CA SER A 185 4.72 8.30 -15.22
C SER A 185 3.83 8.32 -13.99
N ILE A 186 2.67 7.69 -14.09
CA ILE A 186 1.77 7.47 -12.96
C ILE A 186 2.41 6.66 -11.82
N GLN A 187 3.48 5.93 -12.09
CA GLN A 187 4.27 5.21 -11.09
C GLN A 187 5.32 6.08 -10.40
N SER A 188 5.54 7.29 -10.91
CA SER A 188 6.54 8.18 -10.33
C SER A 188 6.10 8.63 -8.96
N ALA A 189 7.01 8.57 -8.01
CA ALA A 189 6.78 9.17 -6.69
C ALA A 189 6.60 10.69 -6.84
N LEU A 190 5.83 11.27 -5.94
CA LEU A 190 5.82 12.72 -5.79
C LEU A 190 7.20 13.19 -5.35
N HIS A 191 7.59 14.38 -5.76
CA HIS A 191 8.87 14.97 -5.39
C HIS A 191 8.68 16.36 -4.81
N LEU A 192 9.34 16.66 -3.71
CA LEU A 192 9.48 18.01 -3.15
C LEU A 192 10.96 18.37 -3.02
N GLU A 193 11.30 19.58 -3.44
CA GLU A 193 12.53 20.22 -3.01
C GLU A 193 12.42 20.62 -1.52
N ALA A 194 13.55 20.87 -0.89
CA ALA A 194 13.59 21.17 0.55
C ALA A 194 12.75 22.40 0.96
N ASN A 195 12.50 23.33 0.03
CA ASN A 195 11.73 24.56 0.27
C ASN A 195 10.34 24.55 -0.36
N GLU A 196 9.88 23.41 -0.85
CA GLU A 196 8.58 23.25 -1.51
C GLU A 196 7.56 22.56 -0.60
N SER A 197 6.29 22.70 -0.95
CA SER A 197 5.17 22.05 -0.26
C SER A 197 4.04 21.77 -1.24
N TYR A 198 3.18 20.82 -0.90
CA TYR A 198 1.88 20.65 -1.55
C TYR A 198 0.78 21.16 -0.62
N ILE A 199 -0.23 21.78 -1.21
CA ILE A 199 -1.52 22.02 -0.56
C ILE A 199 -2.57 21.14 -1.22
N MET A 200 -3.16 20.27 -0.42
CA MET A 200 -4.28 19.44 -0.82
C MET A 200 -5.56 20.04 -0.29
N THR A 201 -6.46 20.44 -1.16
CA THR A 201 -7.73 21.08 -0.81
C THR A 201 -8.90 20.14 -1.05
N PHE A 202 -9.65 19.88 0.00
CA PHE A 202 -10.92 19.18 -0.04
C PHE A 202 -12.05 20.22 -0.17
N SER A 203 -12.92 20.07 -1.15
CA SER A 203 -14.08 20.96 -1.34
C SER A 203 -15.16 20.77 -0.27
N SER A 204 -15.17 19.59 0.35
CA SER A 204 -16.13 19.20 1.38
C SER A 204 -15.56 18.03 2.20
N LYS A 205 -16.24 17.68 3.28
CA LYS A 205 -15.94 16.44 4.02
C LYS A 205 -16.12 15.24 3.11
N PRO A 206 -15.14 14.30 3.06
CA PRO A 206 -15.32 13.04 2.36
C PRO A 206 -16.56 12.28 2.83
N PRO A 207 -17.44 11.80 1.93
CA PRO A 207 -18.65 11.08 2.27
C PRO A 207 -18.31 9.62 2.63
N VAL A 208 -17.94 9.37 3.88
CA VAL A 208 -17.58 8.03 4.35
C VAL A 208 -18.56 7.53 5.40
N THR A 209 -18.85 6.22 5.38
CA THR A 209 -19.64 5.55 6.43
C THR A 209 -18.77 5.03 7.57
N GLY A 210 -17.47 4.90 7.36
CA GLY A 210 -16.48 4.43 8.32
C GLY A 210 -15.52 5.55 8.72
N PHE A 211 -14.38 5.59 8.08
CA PHE A 211 -13.35 6.62 8.27
C PHE A 211 -12.59 6.85 6.97
N TRP A 212 -11.86 7.94 6.90
CA TRP A 212 -10.84 8.15 5.89
C TRP A 212 -9.51 8.55 6.52
N SER A 213 -8.44 8.27 5.83
CA SER A 213 -7.11 8.72 6.23
C SER A 213 -6.22 8.97 5.02
N LEU A 214 -5.44 10.03 5.10
CA LEU A 214 -4.39 10.39 4.17
C LEU A 214 -3.05 10.08 4.83
N THR A 215 -2.19 9.32 4.17
CA THR A 215 -0.88 8.93 4.70
C THR A 215 0.18 9.20 3.64
N ALA A 216 1.32 9.74 4.05
CA ALA A 216 2.50 9.88 3.20
C ALA A 216 3.55 8.81 3.56
N TYR A 217 4.18 8.26 2.53
CA TYR A 217 5.26 7.26 2.65
C TYR A 217 6.49 7.77 1.92
N ASN A 218 7.66 7.55 2.48
CA ASN A 218 8.92 7.86 1.80
C ASN A 218 9.21 6.92 0.62
N SER A 219 10.27 7.16 -0.12
CA SER A 219 10.69 6.37 -1.29
C SER A 219 10.94 4.89 -1.01
N THR A 220 11.07 4.49 0.24
CA THR A 220 11.22 3.09 0.69
C THR A 220 9.94 2.51 1.30
N ASN A 221 8.80 3.16 1.09
CA ASN A 221 7.47 2.77 1.58
C ASN A 221 7.33 2.74 3.11
N TYR A 222 8.12 3.51 3.84
CA TYR A 222 7.98 3.68 5.28
C TYR A 222 7.29 4.99 5.63
N LEU A 223 6.65 4.99 6.81
CA LEU A 223 6.10 6.19 7.41
C LEU A 223 7.22 7.20 7.70
N ILE A 224 6.92 8.49 7.52
CA ILE A 224 7.89 9.57 7.61
C ILE A 224 8.02 10.04 9.07
N PRO A 225 9.17 9.84 9.74
CA PRO A 225 9.40 10.33 11.10
C PRO A 225 9.27 11.85 11.17
N ASN A 226 8.64 12.35 12.24
CA ASN A 226 8.42 13.79 12.44
C ASN A 226 8.23 14.14 13.91
N SER A 227 8.37 15.41 14.25
CA SER A 227 8.31 15.92 15.64
C SER A 227 6.95 15.74 16.33
N LEU A 228 5.86 15.59 15.58
CA LEU A 228 4.51 15.40 16.13
C LEU A 228 4.11 13.92 16.22
N ASN A 229 4.96 12.99 15.82
CA ASN A 229 4.61 11.57 15.63
C ASN A 229 3.32 11.40 14.82
N ARG A 230 3.11 12.27 13.83
CA ARG A 230 1.94 12.27 12.97
C ARG A 230 2.23 11.53 11.68
N TYR A 231 1.50 10.47 11.43
CA TYR A 231 1.69 9.59 10.27
C TYR A 231 0.50 9.58 9.31
N SER A 232 -0.63 10.16 9.75
CA SER A 232 -1.81 10.30 8.92
C SER A 232 -2.68 11.47 9.38
N LEU A 233 -3.52 11.96 8.47
CA LEU A 233 -4.61 12.88 8.73
C LEU A 233 -5.91 12.30 8.20
N GLY A 234 -7.04 12.60 8.85
CA GLY A 234 -8.34 12.08 8.43
C GLY A 234 -9.48 12.63 9.28
N ASP A 235 -10.65 12.00 9.19
CA ASP A 235 -11.85 12.39 9.93
C ASP A 235 -11.67 12.34 11.47
N ARG A 236 -10.71 11.56 11.94
CA ARG A 236 -10.38 11.41 13.38
C ARG A 236 -9.23 12.28 13.83
N SER A 237 -8.75 13.17 12.96
CA SER A 237 -7.73 14.16 13.28
C SER A 237 -8.37 15.49 13.63
N ASN A 238 -7.65 16.33 14.37
CA ASN A 238 -8.11 17.67 14.70
C ASN A 238 -7.97 18.65 13.53
N LEU A 239 -8.42 18.25 12.34
CA LEU A 239 -8.41 19.10 11.15
C LEU A 239 -9.23 20.36 11.39
N THR A 240 -8.76 21.49 10.88
CA THR A 240 -9.42 22.78 11.02
C THR A 240 -9.74 23.41 9.66
N TYR A 241 -10.84 24.14 9.61
CA TYR A 241 -11.11 25.09 8.55
C TYR A 241 -10.17 26.30 8.65
N ALA A 242 -10.18 27.16 7.64
CA ALA A 242 -9.36 28.37 7.61
C ALA A 242 -9.66 29.35 8.77
N ASP A 243 -10.85 29.28 9.32
CA ASP A 243 -11.24 30.09 10.50
C ASP A 243 -10.83 29.48 11.85
N GLY A 244 -10.10 28.37 11.84
CA GLY A 244 -9.62 27.66 13.03
C GLY A 244 -10.62 26.73 13.69
N THR A 245 -11.88 26.67 13.22
CA THR A 245 -12.85 25.72 13.77
C THR A 245 -12.60 24.31 13.27
N GLN A 246 -12.85 23.32 14.11
CA GLN A 246 -12.62 21.93 13.74
C GLN A 246 -13.57 21.47 12.65
N VAL A 247 -13.05 20.77 11.64
CA VAL A 247 -13.81 20.25 10.48
C VAL A 247 -14.92 19.29 10.93
N TYR A 248 -14.65 18.44 11.90
CA TYR A 248 -15.55 17.39 12.35
C TYR A 248 -16.30 17.70 13.67
N ALA A 249 -16.18 18.92 14.21
CA ALA A 249 -16.92 19.30 15.42
C ALA A 249 -18.43 19.47 15.16
N ASP A 250 -18.79 20.01 13.99
CA ASP A 250 -20.20 20.15 13.58
C ASP A 250 -20.47 19.24 12.37
N PRO A 251 -21.34 18.22 12.51
CA PRO A 251 -21.64 17.31 11.42
C PRO A 251 -22.39 18.01 10.26
N ASN A 252 -23.09 19.11 10.53
CA ASN A 252 -23.88 19.84 9.53
C ASN A 252 -23.05 20.86 8.76
N ARG A 253 -21.93 21.29 9.29
CA ARG A 253 -21.03 22.20 8.60
C ARG A 253 -20.27 21.42 7.52
N ASN A 254 -20.43 21.86 6.27
CA ASN A 254 -19.72 21.30 5.13
C ASN A 254 -19.10 22.45 4.34
N GLY A 255 -17.77 22.44 4.19
CA GLY A 255 -17.02 23.49 3.51
C GLY A 255 -15.62 23.02 3.18
N ALA A 256 -14.90 23.83 2.40
CA ALA A 256 -13.55 23.50 1.99
C ALA A 256 -12.57 23.57 3.17
N PHE A 257 -11.63 22.64 3.21
CA PHE A 257 -10.47 22.65 4.11
C PHE A 257 -9.24 22.13 3.36
N SER A 258 -8.06 22.46 3.87
CA SER A 258 -6.81 22.11 3.20
C SER A 258 -5.84 21.40 4.13
N ILE A 259 -5.01 20.54 3.57
CA ILE A 259 -3.89 19.85 4.23
C ILE A 259 -2.60 20.36 3.60
N LEU A 260 -1.65 20.78 4.43
CA LEU A 260 -0.29 21.12 4.03
C LEU A 260 0.59 19.87 4.09
N ILE A 261 1.23 19.53 2.98
CA ILE A 261 2.23 18.46 2.90
C ILE A 261 3.59 19.14 2.70
N GLN A 262 4.46 19.06 3.70
CA GLN A 262 5.70 19.81 3.77
C GLN A 262 6.80 18.96 4.40
N PRO A 263 8.10 19.19 4.06
CA PRO A 263 9.22 18.46 4.67
C PRO A 263 9.19 18.45 6.19
N ALA A 264 9.46 17.29 6.79
CA ALA A 264 9.30 17.03 8.21
C ALA A 264 10.24 17.84 9.12
N ASP A 265 11.34 18.33 8.58
CA ASP A 265 12.32 19.19 9.25
C ASP A 265 11.96 20.68 9.22
N ILE A 266 10.92 21.06 8.47
CA ILE A 266 10.36 22.42 8.47
C ILE A 266 9.08 22.43 9.28
N PRO A 267 9.08 22.96 10.53
CA PRO A 267 7.87 23.05 11.33
C PRO A 267 6.79 23.88 10.64
N PRO A 268 5.53 23.44 10.61
CA PRO A 268 4.45 24.23 10.06
C PRO A 268 4.21 25.47 10.94
N SER A 269 3.74 26.57 10.35
CA SER A 269 3.22 27.69 11.12
C SER A 269 2.02 27.25 11.97
N SER A 270 1.75 27.97 13.06
CA SER A 270 0.75 27.59 14.07
C SER A 270 -0.64 27.31 13.52
N ASN A 271 -1.06 28.05 12.50
CA ASN A 271 -2.35 27.85 11.82
C ASN A 271 -2.42 26.60 10.94
N TRP A 272 -1.29 26.01 10.59
CA TRP A 272 -1.23 24.77 9.81
C TRP A 272 -0.97 23.53 10.66
N THR A 273 -0.62 23.68 11.94
CA THR A 273 -0.23 22.55 12.80
C THR A 273 -1.26 21.43 12.81
N SER A 274 -2.55 21.73 12.83
CA SER A 274 -3.61 20.71 12.81
C SER A 274 -3.76 20.02 11.45
N ASN A 275 -3.41 20.69 10.38
CA ASN A 275 -3.61 20.27 9.00
C ASN A 275 -2.29 19.92 8.29
N TRP A 276 -1.20 19.73 9.01
CA TRP A 276 0.09 19.41 8.43
C TRP A 276 0.31 17.90 8.37
N LEU A 277 0.65 17.39 7.19
CA LEU A 277 1.11 16.03 6.95
C LEU A 277 2.59 16.07 6.54
N PRO A 278 3.51 15.41 7.26
CA PRO A 278 4.93 15.47 6.94
C PRO A 278 5.27 14.74 5.65
N ALA A 279 6.15 15.36 4.85
CA ALA A 279 6.89 14.78 3.74
C ALA A 279 8.35 14.48 4.20
N PRO A 280 9.19 13.81 3.38
CA PRO A 280 10.57 13.51 3.76
C PRO A 280 11.35 14.75 4.17
N ALA A 281 12.14 14.64 5.24
CA ALA A 281 13.00 15.71 5.73
C ALA A 281 14.01 16.10 4.66
N GLY A 282 14.19 17.40 4.45
CA GLY A 282 15.04 17.93 3.37
C GLY A 282 14.47 17.79 1.97
N GLY A 283 13.21 17.37 1.82
CA GLY A 283 12.60 17.05 0.54
C GLY A 283 12.85 15.61 0.09
N GLY A 284 12.56 15.31 -1.16
CA GLY A 284 12.75 14.01 -1.79
C GLY A 284 11.48 13.34 -2.27
N ASP A 285 11.61 12.09 -2.68
CA ASP A 285 10.52 11.30 -3.25
C ASP A 285 9.62 10.71 -2.16
N PHE A 286 8.32 10.75 -2.39
CA PHE A 286 7.32 10.18 -1.49
C PHE A 286 6.04 9.83 -2.25
N THR A 287 5.17 9.07 -1.63
CA THR A 287 3.84 8.76 -2.15
C THR A 287 2.77 9.17 -1.15
N VAL A 288 1.61 9.53 -1.66
CA VAL A 288 0.44 9.86 -0.84
C VAL A 288 -0.69 8.91 -1.18
N ASN A 289 -1.18 8.23 -0.18
CA ASN A 289 -2.28 7.29 -0.30
C ASN A 289 -3.46 7.75 0.56
N CYS A 290 -4.65 7.77 -0.02
CA CYS A 290 -5.89 8.01 0.69
C CYS A 290 -6.63 6.69 0.90
N LYS A 291 -6.87 6.32 2.14
CA LYS A 291 -7.75 5.20 2.45
C LYS A 291 -9.14 5.74 2.71
N CYS A 292 -10.05 5.59 1.77
CA CYS A 292 -11.41 6.11 1.91
C CYS A 292 -12.37 5.52 0.88
N ARG A 293 -13.66 5.79 1.09
CA ARG A 293 -14.69 5.72 0.07
C ARG A 293 -15.18 7.15 -0.18
N CYS A 294 -14.39 7.95 -0.90
CA CYS A 294 -14.60 9.40 -0.97
C CYS A 294 -14.27 10.01 -2.32
N MET A 295 -14.86 11.18 -2.59
CA MET A 295 -14.38 12.09 -3.64
C MET A 295 -13.14 12.84 -3.14
N LEU A 296 -12.11 12.87 -3.94
CA LEU A 296 -10.77 13.33 -3.55
C LEU A 296 -10.55 14.79 -3.95
N GLY A 297 -9.84 15.53 -3.09
CA GLY A 297 -9.56 16.95 -3.27
C GLY A 297 -8.54 17.27 -4.36
N ALA A 298 -8.53 18.51 -4.81
CA ALA A 298 -7.49 19.04 -5.70
C ALA A 298 -6.18 19.24 -4.94
N VAL A 299 -5.05 18.98 -5.61
CA VAL A 299 -3.70 19.14 -5.07
C VAL A 299 -2.95 20.21 -5.85
N THR A 300 -2.30 21.14 -5.17
CA THR A 300 -1.50 22.21 -5.75
C THR A 300 -0.11 22.22 -5.11
N ARG A 301 0.93 22.23 -5.95
CA ARG A 301 2.32 22.43 -5.53
C ARG A 301 2.60 23.91 -5.35
N ILE A 302 3.28 24.28 -4.28
CA ILE A 302 3.75 25.63 -3.99
C ILE A 302 5.23 25.58 -3.64
N GLY A 303 6.00 26.52 -4.18
CA GLY A 303 7.43 26.72 -3.92
C GLY A 303 7.70 27.81 -2.91
#